data_61496d125fa40dbe38a7b5024d0c686e
#
_entry.id   61496d125fa40dbe38a7b5024d0c686e
#
_cell.length_a   1.000
_cell.length_b   1.000
_cell.length_c   1.000
_cell.angle_alpha   90.00
_cell.angle_beta   90.00
_cell.angle_gamma   90.00
#
_symmetry.space_group_name_H-M   'P 1'
#
loop_
_entity.id
_entity.type
_entity.pdbx_description
1 polymer ?
#
loop_
_entity_poly.entity_id
_entity_poly.type
_entity_poly.pdbx_seq_one_letter_code
_entity_poly.pdbx_strand_id
1 'polypeptide(L)'
;MKKTHGTGIRFLILALLFALVFFGSFWVGRYDVSPLQTLRILADWLLRTLSRGRLALAQTWQAREQAVVLNVRLPRVAAAALVGAALSTAGCAYQGMFRNPMVSPDLLGASTGAGFGAALALLLGLGYGAVTGLSFTFGLLAVLLAYLISRVSKIQTTLAMVLAGVMISSLFTSGTSFIKLVADPTDQLPAITYWLMGSLTATKARDVQFAAWPILAGLVPLWLLRWRVNLLTVSETEARSMGVHTGRLRVVVVLCATLMTAGSVAVSGMIGWVGLVIPHFGRMIFGQDYRKLLPASSLLGAVFLMVVDDLARTVTTSEIPLGILTSFVGAPVFLYLILSGGTQREH
;
A
#
# COMPACT_ATOMS: atom_id res chain seq x y z
N MET A 1 12.24 -16.56 29.43
CA MET A 1 12.87 -15.26 29.11
C MET A 1 13.77 -15.23 27.86
N LYS A 2 14.17 -16.34 27.21
CA LYS A 2 15.08 -16.32 26.04
C LYS A 2 14.46 -15.90 24.68
N LYS A 3 13.11 -15.80 24.55
CA LYS A 3 12.45 -15.48 23.25
C LYS A 3 12.36 -13.97 22.88
N THR A 4 12.63 -13.07 23.80
CA THR A 4 12.51 -11.61 23.55
C THR A 4 13.71 -11.00 22.85
N HIS A 5 14.93 -11.49 23.12
CA HIS A 5 16.16 -10.98 22.49
C HIS A 5 16.18 -11.19 20.96
N GLY A 6 15.70 -12.34 20.47
CA GLY A 6 15.66 -12.61 19.02
C GLY A 6 14.70 -11.71 18.23
N THR A 7 13.60 -11.23 18.86
CA THR A 7 12.64 -10.34 18.18
C THR A 7 13.21 -8.94 17.98
N GLY A 8 13.90 -8.40 18.99
CA GLY A 8 14.55 -7.08 18.90
C GLY A 8 15.58 -7.02 17.80
N ILE A 9 16.44 -8.06 17.70
CA ILE A 9 17.46 -8.16 16.64
C ILE A 9 16.81 -8.20 15.25
N ARG A 10 15.71 -8.96 15.08
CA ARG A 10 15.00 -9.03 13.78
C ARG A 10 14.41 -7.66 13.37
N PHE A 11 13.86 -6.91 14.33
CA PHE A 11 13.38 -5.54 14.04
C PHE A 11 14.54 -4.58 13.75
N LEU A 12 15.68 -4.70 14.43
CA LEU A 12 16.88 -3.92 14.13
C LEU A 12 17.37 -4.18 12.71
N ILE A 13 17.49 -5.47 12.33
CA ILE A 13 17.88 -5.85 10.96
C ILE A 13 16.89 -5.28 9.94
N LEU A 14 15.59 -5.37 10.19
CA LEU A 14 14.56 -4.86 9.30
C LEU A 14 14.62 -3.32 9.19
N ALA A 15 14.85 -2.62 10.28
CA ALA A 15 15.03 -1.17 10.28
C ALA A 15 16.30 -0.73 9.53
N LEU A 16 17.40 -1.47 9.70
CA LEU A 16 18.63 -1.24 8.94
C LEU A 16 18.43 -1.52 7.44
N LEU A 17 17.71 -2.59 7.09
CA LEU A 17 17.35 -2.91 5.71
C LEU A 17 16.46 -1.81 5.10
N PHE A 18 15.47 -1.33 5.85
CA PHE A 18 14.64 -0.21 5.42
C PHE A 18 15.48 1.04 5.15
N ALA A 19 16.37 1.41 6.08
CA ALA A 19 17.25 2.56 5.92
C ALA A 19 18.18 2.39 4.71
N LEU A 20 18.78 1.21 4.55
CA LEU A 20 19.67 0.89 3.43
C LEU A 20 18.94 1.02 2.09
N VAL A 21 17.73 0.44 1.96
CA VAL A 21 16.96 0.51 0.73
C VAL A 21 16.45 1.94 0.52
N PHE A 22 15.95 2.62 1.56
CA PHE A 22 15.46 3.99 1.45
C PHE A 22 16.54 4.94 0.92
N PHE A 23 17.73 4.93 1.52
CA PHE A 23 18.84 5.76 1.04
C PHE A 23 19.42 5.25 -0.29
N GLY A 24 19.49 3.92 -0.48
CA GLY A 24 19.95 3.30 -1.72
C GLY A 24 19.10 3.69 -2.93
N SER A 25 17.78 3.78 -2.77
CA SER A 25 16.84 4.18 -3.84
C SER A 25 17.10 5.61 -4.37
N PHE A 26 17.76 6.47 -3.60
CA PHE A 26 18.19 7.79 -4.10
C PHE A 26 19.37 7.73 -5.06
N TRP A 27 20.14 6.65 -5.08
CA TRP A 27 21.27 6.50 -6.01
C TRP A 27 20.86 5.79 -7.29
N VAL A 28 19.79 5.02 -7.23
CA VAL A 28 19.23 4.32 -8.37
C VAL A 28 18.48 5.30 -9.26
N GLY A 29 18.80 5.37 -10.55
CA GLY A 29 18.09 6.22 -11.53
C GLY A 29 18.99 6.64 -12.69
N ARG A 30 18.37 7.13 -13.78
CA ARG A 30 19.05 7.42 -15.05
C ARG A 30 19.97 8.64 -15.04
N TYR A 31 19.76 9.57 -14.12
CA TYR A 31 20.61 10.75 -13.97
C TYR A 31 21.59 10.51 -12.83
N ASP A 32 22.88 10.57 -13.15
CA ASP A 32 23.92 10.32 -12.16
C ASP A 32 24.05 11.51 -11.20
N VAL A 33 23.80 11.25 -9.92
CA VAL A 33 24.10 12.15 -8.82
C VAL A 33 24.96 11.37 -7.83
N SER A 34 26.11 11.92 -7.48
CA SER A 34 27.03 11.20 -6.58
C SER A 34 26.37 10.94 -5.21
N PRO A 35 26.67 9.82 -4.54
CA PRO A 35 26.10 9.49 -3.23
C PRO A 35 26.35 10.59 -2.20
N LEU A 36 27.53 11.19 -2.20
CA LEU A 36 27.90 12.26 -1.28
C LEU A 36 27.07 13.53 -1.52
N GLN A 37 26.86 13.91 -2.78
CA GLN A 37 26.03 15.08 -3.12
C GLN A 37 24.55 14.82 -2.77
N THR A 38 24.04 13.63 -3.05
CA THR A 38 22.68 13.23 -2.65
C THR A 38 22.46 13.39 -1.14
N LEU A 39 23.40 12.88 -0.32
CA LEU A 39 23.31 13.03 1.14
C LEU A 39 23.39 14.47 1.58
N ARG A 40 24.26 15.30 0.97
CA ARG A 40 24.38 16.73 1.28
C ARG A 40 23.10 17.49 0.93
N ILE A 41 22.50 17.22 -0.24
CA ILE A 41 21.23 17.83 -0.67
C ILE A 41 20.10 17.48 0.30
N LEU A 42 19.98 16.20 0.69
CA LEU A 42 18.97 15.77 1.66
C LEU A 42 19.20 16.37 3.04
N ALA A 43 20.46 16.44 3.49
CA ALA A 43 20.82 17.06 4.77
C ALA A 43 20.51 18.58 4.76
N ASP A 44 20.86 19.30 3.69
CA ASP A 44 20.54 20.72 3.53
C ASP A 44 19.03 20.95 3.54
N TRP A 45 18.27 20.14 2.78
CA TRP A 45 16.81 20.21 2.77
C TRP A 45 16.22 20.00 4.16
N LEU A 46 16.70 19.00 4.91
CA LEU A 46 16.23 18.71 6.27
C LEU A 46 16.59 19.85 7.22
N LEU A 47 17.83 20.35 7.18
CA LEU A 47 18.27 21.47 8.01
C LEU A 47 17.45 22.74 7.74
N ARG A 48 17.22 23.09 6.49
CA ARG A 48 16.38 24.25 6.11
C ARG A 48 14.93 24.07 6.59
N THR A 49 14.38 22.89 6.43
CA THR A 49 13.01 22.60 6.87
C THR A 49 12.87 22.69 8.39
N LEU A 50 13.77 22.07 9.16
CA LEU A 50 13.73 22.08 10.63
C LEU A 50 14.09 23.44 11.22
N SER A 51 15.05 24.15 10.63
CA SER A 51 15.49 25.48 11.11
C SER A 51 14.66 26.63 10.56
N ARG A 52 13.59 26.35 9.79
CA ARG A 52 12.81 27.36 9.05
C ARG A 52 13.68 28.28 8.19
N GLY A 53 14.68 27.68 7.54
CA GLY A 53 15.60 28.38 6.63
C GLY A 53 16.80 29.08 7.31
N ARG A 54 16.92 28.99 8.65
CA ARG A 54 18.03 29.67 9.39
C ARG A 54 19.38 28.98 9.21
N LEU A 55 19.40 27.66 8.99
CA LEU A 55 20.62 26.88 8.76
C LEU A 55 20.60 26.33 7.35
N ALA A 56 21.71 26.47 6.65
CA ALA A 56 21.93 25.93 5.30
C ALA A 56 23.36 25.43 5.19
N LEU A 57 23.57 24.36 4.42
CA LEU A 57 24.90 23.91 4.07
C LEU A 57 25.47 24.76 2.90
N ALA A 58 26.80 24.84 2.81
CA ALA A 58 27.43 25.42 1.65
C ALA A 58 27.07 24.62 0.40
N GLN A 59 26.48 25.27 -0.58
CA GLN A 59 26.01 24.61 -1.81
C GLN A 59 27.21 24.21 -2.66
N THR A 60 27.47 22.92 -2.77
CA THR A 60 28.53 22.30 -3.57
C THR A 60 27.99 21.51 -4.76
N TRP A 61 26.69 21.52 -4.97
CA TRP A 61 25.94 20.78 -5.99
C TRP A 61 25.28 21.73 -7.00
N GLN A 62 24.98 21.21 -8.18
CA GLN A 62 24.26 21.93 -9.22
C GLN A 62 22.76 22.04 -8.91
N ALA A 63 22.10 23.10 -9.38
CA ALA A 63 20.66 23.29 -9.24
C ALA A 63 19.86 22.11 -9.86
N ARG A 64 20.38 21.52 -10.94
CA ARG A 64 19.77 20.37 -11.60
C ARG A 64 19.82 19.10 -10.74
N GLU A 65 20.93 18.83 -10.06
CA GLU A 65 21.08 17.71 -9.11
C GLU A 65 20.10 17.86 -7.94
N GLN A 66 19.99 19.06 -7.39
CA GLN A 66 19.02 19.37 -6.35
C GLN A 66 17.58 19.13 -6.82
N ALA A 67 17.22 19.58 -8.02
CA ALA A 67 15.90 19.38 -8.60
C ALA A 67 15.59 17.87 -8.78
N VAL A 68 16.54 17.08 -9.27
CA VAL A 68 16.38 15.63 -9.42
C VAL A 68 16.17 14.95 -8.07
N VAL A 69 16.98 15.28 -7.07
CA VAL A 69 16.88 14.64 -5.74
C VAL A 69 15.60 15.04 -5.02
N LEU A 70 15.26 16.34 -4.97
CA LEU A 70 14.14 16.82 -4.14
C LEU A 70 12.78 16.78 -4.84
N ASN A 71 12.72 17.00 -6.17
CA ASN A 71 11.44 17.09 -6.88
C ASN A 71 11.05 15.81 -7.61
N VAL A 72 12.01 14.89 -7.85
CA VAL A 72 11.73 13.61 -8.53
C VAL A 72 11.93 12.42 -7.58
N ARG A 73 13.16 12.26 -7.02
CA ARG A 73 13.49 11.06 -6.24
C ARG A 73 12.83 11.05 -4.88
N LEU A 74 12.89 12.14 -4.13
CA LEU A 74 12.32 12.20 -2.77
C LEU A 74 10.81 11.91 -2.74
N PRO A 75 9.95 12.55 -3.56
CA PRO A 75 8.54 12.23 -3.57
C PRO A 75 8.27 10.77 -3.98
N ARG A 76 8.99 10.26 -4.97
CA ARG A 76 8.83 8.91 -5.49
C ARG A 76 9.19 7.83 -4.46
N VAL A 77 10.37 7.94 -3.84
CA VAL A 77 10.81 7.00 -2.80
C VAL A 77 9.90 7.06 -1.57
N ALA A 78 9.49 8.27 -1.16
CA ALA A 78 8.55 8.45 -0.07
C ALA A 78 7.16 7.83 -0.39
N ALA A 79 6.65 8.01 -1.61
CA ALA A 79 5.40 7.38 -2.06
C ALA A 79 5.52 5.86 -2.08
N ALA A 80 6.61 5.30 -2.62
CA ALA A 80 6.84 3.86 -2.63
C ALA A 80 6.85 3.28 -1.20
N ALA A 81 7.55 3.93 -0.27
CA ALA A 81 7.58 3.51 1.13
C ALA A 81 6.19 3.57 1.78
N LEU A 82 5.46 4.69 1.60
CA LEU A 82 4.12 4.88 2.18
C LEU A 82 3.10 3.89 1.61
N VAL A 83 3.03 3.75 0.28
CA VAL A 83 2.09 2.86 -0.40
C VAL A 83 2.39 1.40 -0.06
N GLY A 84 3.65 0.99 -0.08
CA GLY A 84 4.06 -0.36 0.29
C GLY A 84 3.72 -0.71 1.74
N ALA A 85 4.00 0.21 2.68
CA ALA A 85 3.62 0.06 4.08
C ALA A 85 2.09 -0.04 4.25
N ALA A 86 1.34 0.82 3.56
CA ALA A 86 -0.11 0.90 3.65
C ALA A 86 -0.79 -0.39 3.14
N LEU A 87 -0.48 -0.81 1.91
CA LEU A 87 -1.07 -1.99 1.29
C LEU A 87 -0.74 -3.26 2.06
N SER A 88 0.50 -3.42 2.51
CA SER A 88 0.91 -4.57 3.31
C SER A 88 0.23 -4.59 4.68
N THR A 89 0.11 -3.45 5.36
CA THR A 89 -0.57 -3.37 6.66
C THR A 89 -2.08 -3.62 6.54
N ALA A 90 -2.73 -3.05 5.51
CA ALA A 90 -4.14 -3.27 5.22
C ALA A 90 -4.42 -4.76 4.96
N GLY A 91 -3.60 -5.41 4.14
CA GLY A 91 -3.69 -6.84 3.89
C GLY A 91 -3.48 -7.67 5.14
N CYS A 92 -2.45 -7.36 5.94
CA CYS A 92 -2.20 -8.03 7.22
C CYS A 92 -3.41 -7.94 8.17
N ALA A 93 -4.01 -6.74 8.29
CA ALA A 93 -5.17 -6.53 9.14
C ALA A 93 -6.41 -7.29 8.66
N TYR A 94 -6.67 -7.31 7.34
CA TYR A 94 -7.77 -8.09 6.76
C TYR A 94 -7.56 -9.60 6.91
N GLN A 95 -6.34 -10.10 6.71
CA GLN A 95 -6.03 -11.51 6.93
C GLN A 95 -6.34 -11.96 8.36
N GLY A 96 -6.08 -11.10 9.36
CA GLY A 96 -6.47 -11.34 10.76
C GLY A 96 -7.98 -11.28 10.97
N MET A 97 -8.62 -10.27 10.43
CA MET A 97 -10.06 -10.06 10.58
C MET A 97 -10.89 -11.15 9.92
N PHE A 98 -10.51 -11.57 8.72
CA PHE A 98 -11.18 -12.64 7.97
C PHE A 98 -10.70 -14.06 8.32
N ARG A 99 -9.68 -14.19 9.18
CA ARG A 99 -9.03 -15.47 9.55
C ARG A 99 -8.61 -16.28 8.33
N ASN A 100 -8.18 -15.59 7.30
CA ASN A 100 -7.77 -16.20 6.06
C ASN A 100 -6.50 -15.51 5.53
N PRO A 101 -5.36 -16.21 5.44
CA PRO A 101 -4.11 -15.64 4.97
C PRO A 101 -4.10 -15.27 3.48
N MET A 102 -5.13 -15.71 2.73
CA MET A 102 -5.29 -15.47 1.30
C MET A 102 -6.06 -14.17 0.98
N VAL A 103 -6.47 -13.42 1.99
CA VAL A 103 -7.21 -12.16 1.79
C VAL A 103 -6.26 -11.04 1.40
N SER A 104 -6.62 -10.32 0.33
CA SER A 104 -5.96 -9.08 -0.09
C SER A 104 -6.70 -7.84 0.44
N PRO A 105 -6.06 -6.66 0.49
CA PRO A 105 -6.71 -5.40 0.86
C PRO A 105 -7.86 -5.01 -0.10
N ASP A 106 -7.88 -5.57 -1.31
CA ASP A 106 -8.87 -5.27 -2.36
C ASP A 106 -10.17 -6.05 -2.23
N LEU A 107 -10.25 -6.98 -1.27
CA LEU A 107 -11.40 -7.87 -1.09
C LEU A 107 -12.76 -7.15 -1.03
N LEU A 108 -12.78 -5.94 -0.48
CA LEU A 108 -14.00 -5.14 -0.35
C LEU A 108 -14.22 -4.15 -1.50
N GLY A 109 -13.42 -4.21 -2.55
CA GLY A 109 -13.58 -3.40 -3.76
C GLY A 109 -12.95 -2.01 -3.73
N ALA A 110 -12.06 -1.72 -2.77
CA ALA A 110 -11.43 -0.41 -2.67
C ALA A 110 -10.66 -0.02 -3.94
N SER A 111 -9.82 -0.92 -4.48
CA SER A 111 -9.02 -0.65 -5.68
C SER A 111 -9.86 -0.61 -6.95
N THR A 112 -10.88 -1.46 -7.09
CA THR A 112 -11.77 -1.44 -8.27
C THR A 112 -12.63 -0.19 -8.31
N GLY A 113 -13.15 0.26 -7.15
CA GLY A 113 -13.84 1.53 -7.04
C GLY A 113 -12.93 2.72 -7.35
N ALA A 114 -11.71 2.72 -6.81
CA ALA A 114 -10.71 3.74 -7.08
C ALA A 114 -10.32 3.78 -8.58
N GLY A 115 -10.16 2.62 -9.21
CA GLY A 115 -9.91 2.48 -10.64
C GLY A 115 -11.03 3.05 -11.50
N PHE A 116 -12.30 2.78 -11.14
CA PHE A 116 -13.45 3.36 -11.79
C PHE A 116 -13.49 4.89 -11.67
N GLY A 117 -13.26 5.42 -10.45
CA GLY A 117 -13.24 6.86 -10.22
C GLY A 117 -12.17 7.59 -11.03
N ALA A 118 -10.98 7.01 -11.13
CA ALA A 118 -9.91 7.55 -11.96
C ALA A 118 -10.23 7.46 -13.46
N ALA A 119 -10.74 6.32 -13.93
CA ALA A 119 -11.15 6.14 -15.32
C ALA A 119 -12.25 7.13 -15.70
N LEU A 120 -13.23 7.37 -14.82
CA LEU A 120 -14.29 8.37 -15.03
C LEU A 120 -13.72 9.79 -15.14
N ALA A 121 -12.77 10.16 -14.26
CA ALA A 121 -12.13 11.46 -14.31
C ALA A 121 -11.35 11.68 -15.62
N LEU A 122 -10.62 10.65 -16.07
CA LEU A 122 -9.86 10.68 -17.32
C LEU A 122 -10.79 10.74 -18.54
N LEU A 123 -11.89 9.99 -18.56
CA LEU A 123 -12.91 10.07 -19.60
C LEU A 123 -13.49 11.47 -19.74
N LEU A 124 -13.75 12.15 -18.59
CA LEU A 124 -14.27 13.51 -18.56
C LEU A 124 -13.21 14.59 -18.83
N GLY A 125 -11.96 14.20 -19.14
CA GLY A 125 -10.87 15.14 -19.40
C GLY A 125 -10.46 15.99 -18.20
N LEU A 126 -10.73 15.52 -16.97
CA LEU A 126 -10.45 16.28 -15.76
C LEU A 126 -8.95 16.26 -15.42
N GLY A 127 -8.49 17.33 -14.77
CA GLY A 127 -7.09 17.44 -14.36
C GLY A 127 -6.69 16.43 -13.25
N TYR A 128 -5.38 16.25 -13.08
CA TYR A 128 -4.77 15.27 -12.18
C TYR A 128 -5.36 15.26 -10.74
N GLY A 129 -5.62 16.44 -10.17
CA GLY A 129 -6.23 16.54 -8.83
C GLY A 129 -7.63 15.92 -8.74
N ALA A 130 -8.42 16.03 -9.82
CA ALA A 130 -9.74 15.41 -9.90
C ALA A 130 -9.63 13.89 -10.09
N VAL A 131 -8.65 13.40 -10.87
CA VAL A 131 -8.36 11.97 -10.99
C VAL A 131 -8.06 11.37 -9.63
N THR A 132 -7.16 11.98 -8.85
CA THR A 132 -6.81 11.55 -7.50
C THR A 132 -8.02 11.63 -6.54
N GLY A 133 -8.78 12.73 -6.58
CA GLY A 133 -9.94 12.95 -5.72
C GLY A 133 -11.08 11.96 -6.00
N LEU A 134 -11.44 11.75 -7.28
CA LEU A 134 -12.49 10.79 -7.66
C LEU A 134 -12.04 9.36 -7.39
N SER A 135 -10.78 9.02 -7.67
CA SER A 135 -10.22 7.71 -7.32
C SER A 135 -10.39 7.43 -5.82
N PHE A 136 -9.96 8.33 -4.96
CA PHE A 136 -10.09 8.18 -3.52
C PHE A 136 -11.55 8.04 -3.09
N THR A 137 -12.43 8.92 -3.59
CA THR A 137 -13.85 8.94 -3.22
C THR A 137 -14.57 7.66 -3.62
N PHE A 138 -14.37 7.19 -4.86
CA PHE A 138 -15.00 5.96 -5.33
C PHE A 138 -14.41 4.70 -4.67
N GLY A 139 -13.14 4.73 -4.27
CA GLY A 139 -12.54 3.67 -3.44
C GLY A 139 -13.23 3.56 -2.07
N LEU A 140 -13.47 4.68 -1.41
CA LEU A 140 -14.24 4.73 -0.16
C LEU A 140 -15.69 4.30 -0.36
N LEU A 141 -16.34 4.79 -1.43
CA LEU A 141 -17.73 4.47 -1.76
C LEU A 141 -17.93 2.97 -1.99
N ALA A 142 -17.01 2.31 -2.70
CA ALA A 142 -17.07 0.88 -2.95
C ALA A 142 -17.13 0.08 -1.65
N VAL A 143 -16.23 0.37 -0.71
CA VAL A 143 -16.19 -0.34 0.59
C VAL A 143 -17.40 0.03 1.45
N LEU A 144 -17.85 1.28 1.41
CA LEU A 144 -19.07 1.70 2.11
C LEU A 144 -20.29 0.90 1.61
N LEU A 145 -20.47 0.78 0.30
CA LEU A 145 -21.56 0.00 -0.29
C LEU A 145 -21.46 -1.48 0.10
N ALA A 146 -20.29 -2.09 -0.01
CA ALA A 146 -20.06 -3.48 0.40
C ALA A 146 -20.38 -3.68 1.89
N TYR A 147 -19.96 -2.75 2.75
CA TYR A 147 -20.26 -2.78 4.17
C TYR A 147 -21.76 -2.63 4.46
N LEU A 148 -22.45 -1.68 3.84
CA LEU A 148 -23.90 -1.49 4.02
C LEU A 148 -24.69 -2.71 3.59
N ILE A 149 -24.37 -3.31 2.44
CA ILE A 149 -25.00 -4.55 1.97
C ILE A 149 -24.78 -5.69 2.99
N SER A 150 -23.55 -5.83 3.51
CA SER A 150 -23.24 -6.85 4.50
C SER A 150 -24.03 -6.69 5.81
N ARG A 151 -24.38 -5.46 6.18
CA ARG A 151 -25.14 -5.17 7.41
C ARG A 151 -26.62 -5.52 7.30
N VAL A 152 -27.19 -5.40 6.11
CA VAL A 152 -28.62 -5.75 5.84
C VAL A 152 -28.75 -7.26 5.58
N SER A 153 -27.67 -7.95 5.26
CA SER A 153 -27.65 -9.37 4.99
C SER A 153 -28.00 -10.21 6.24
N LYS A 154 -28.76 -11.29 6.03
CA LYS A 154 -29.10 -12.29 7.07
C LYS A 154 -28.02 -13.36 7.25
N ILE A 155 -26.96 -13.34 6.44
CA ILE A 155 -25.85 -14.30 6.49
C ILE A 155 -24.80 -13.84 7.53
N GLN A 156 -23.90 -14.76 7.92
CA GLN A 156 -22.79 -14.39 8.80
C GLN A 156 -22.02 -13.17 8.27
N THR A 157 -21.82 -12.17 9.12
CA THR A 157 -21.26 -10.86 8.75
C THR A 157 -19.97 -10.95 7.91
N THR A 158 -19.07 -11.87 8.25
CA THR A 158 -17.79 -12.03 7.52
C THR A 158 -18.00 -12.52 6.09
N LEU A 159 -18.86 -13.54 5.91
CA LEU A 159 -19.18 -14.07 4.58
C LEU A 159 -19.96 -13.03 3.75
N ALA A 160 -20.93 -12.36 4.38
CA ALA A 160 -21.69 -11.30 3.73
C ALA A 160 -20.79 -10.16 3.22
N MET A 161 -19.77 -9.77 3.99
CA MET A 161 -18.80 -8.75 3.56
C MET A 161 -17.98 -9.21 2.35
N VAL A 162 -17.53 -10.46 2.32
CA VAL A 162 -16.78 -11.00 1.18
C VAL A 162 -17.65 -11.02 -0.08
N LEU A 163 -18.86 -11.57 0.02
CA LEU A 163 -19.79 -11.65 -1.13
C LEU A 163 -20.19 -10.25 -1.63
N ALA A 164 -20.49 -9.32 -0.72
CA ALA A 164 -20.78 -7.93 -1.08
C ALA A 164 -19.58 -7.26 -1.76
N GLY A 165 -18.35 -7.49 -1.25
CA GLY A 165 -17.12 -6.98 -1.86
C GLY A 165 -16.92 -7.49 -3.28
N VAL A 166 -17.14 -8.79 -3.53
CA VAL A 166 -17.05 -9.38 -4.88
C VAL A 166 -18.10 -8.76 -5.81
N MET A 167 -19.36 -8.61 -5.36
CA MET A 167 -20.42 -7.98 -6.15
C MET A 167 -20.08 -6.52 -6.53
N ILE A 168 -19.67 -5.73 -5.55
CA ILE A 168 -19.31 -4.32 -5.76
C ILE A 168 -18.09 -4.20 -6.68
N SER A 169 -17.07 -5.05 -6.47
CA SER A 169 -15.89 -5.10 -7.35
C SER A 169 -16.28 -5.42 -8.80
N SER A 170 -17.16 -6.38 -9.02
CA SER A 170 -17.68 -6.71 -10.36
C SER A 170 -18.41 -5.53 -11.00
N LEU A 171 -19.25 -4.82 -10.23
CA LEU A 171 -19.98 -3.64 -10.72
C LEU A 171 -19.02 -2.55 -11.18
N PHE A 172 -18.04 -2.17 -10.35
CA PHE A 172 -17.06 -1.14 -10.71
C PHE A 172 -16.13 -1.58 -11.84
N THR A 173 -15.77 -2.87 -11.91
CA THR A 173 -14.98 -3.43 -13.01
C THR A 173 -15.76 -3.35 -14.33
N SER A 174 -17.04 -3.69 -14.33
CA SER A 174 -17.92 -3.57 -15.50
C SER A 174 -18.09 -2.11 -15.92
N GLY A 175 -18.26 -1.19 -14.94
CA GLY A 175 -18.28 0.25 -15.20
C GLY A 175 -16.98 0.77 -15.83
N THR A 176 -15.83 0.32 -15.32
CA THR A 176 -14.52 0.67 -15.90
C THR A 176 -14.36 0.12 -17.33
N SER A 177 -14.87 -1.10 -17.58
CA SER A 177 -14.87 -1.68 -18.93
C SER A 177 -15.77 -0.89 -19.89
N PHE A 178 -16.93 -0.42 -19.44
CA PHE A 178 -17.80 0.45 -20.23
C PHE A 178 -17.12 1.80 -20.54
N ILE A 179 -16.46 2.41 -19.55
CA ILE A 179 -15.66 3.64 -19.76
C ILE A 179 -14.60 3.42 -20.86
N LYS A 180 -13.86 2.31 -20.79
CA LYS A 180 -12.86 1.97 -21.82
C LYS A 180 -13.46 1.76 -23.22
N LEU A 181 -14.69 1.23 -23.30
CA LEU A 181 -15.38 1.01 -24.55
C LEU A 181 -15.75 2.32 -25.25
N VAL A 182 -16.13 3.36 -24.50
CA VAL A 182 -16.57 4.66 -25.03
C VAL A 182 -15.47 5.71 -25.08
N ALA A 183 -14.31 5.43 -24.49
CA ALA A 183 -13.16 6.33 -24.45
C ALA A 183 -12.53 6.51 -25.83
N ASP A 184 -11.99 7.71 -26.10
CA ASP A 184 -11.19 7.95 -27.31
C ASP A 184 -10.00 6.98 -27.38
N PRO A 185 -9.85 6.23 -28.49
CA PRO A 185 -8.83 5.19 -28.60
C PRO A 185 -7.41 5.71 -28.70
N THR A 186 -7.21 6.99 -29.05
CA THR A 186 -5.88 7.57 -29.30
C THR A 186 -5.32 8.29 -28.07
N ASP A 187 -6.16 8.82 -27.20
CA ASP A 187 -5.73 9.62 -26.03
C ASP A 187 -6.26 9.04 -24.71
N GLN A 188 -7.57 8.96 -24.53
CA GLN A 188 -8.17 8.58 -23.24
C GLN A 188 -7.96 7.12 -22.87
N LEU A 189 -8.14 6.20 -23.82
CA LEU A 189 -8.02 4.75 -23.56
C LEU A 189 -6.59 4.35 -23.15
N PRO A 190 -5.52 4.83 -23.83
CA PRO A 190 -4.14 4.60 -23.36
C PRO A 190 -3.89 5.19 -21.98
N ALA A 191 -4.36 6.42 -21.70
CA ALA A 191 -4.18 7.07 -20.41
C ALA A 191 -4.86 6.29 -19.27
N ILE A 192 -6.12 5.87 -19.47
CA ILE A 192 -6.87 5.04 -18.51
C ILE A 192 -6.16 3.71 -18.27
N THR A 193 -5.72 3.07 -19.36
CA THR A 193 -5.07 1.75 -19.28
C THR A 193 -3.75 1.84 -18.53
N TYR A 194 -2.91 2.84 -18.83
CA TYR A 194 -1.65 3.06 -18.14
C TYR A 194 -1.85 3.39 -16.65
N TRP A 195 -2.84 4.23 -16.32
CA TRP A 195 -3.14 4.57 -14.94
C TRP A 195 -3.55 3.33 -14.12
N LEU A 196 -4.38 2.45 -14.72
CA LEU A 196 -4.84 1.21 -14.07
C LEU A 196 -3.71 0.20 -13.83
N MET A 197 -2.61 0.26 -14.59
CA MET A 197 -1.45 -0.61 -14.37
C MET A 197 -0.62 -0.23 -13.14
N GLY A 198 -0.83 0.96 -12.58
CA GLY A 198 -0.13 1.47 -11.41
C GLY A 198 1.30 1.94 -11.70
N SER A 199 1.63 3.16 -11.28
CA SER A 199 2.94 3.77 -11.49
C SER A 199 3.19 4.90 -10.48
N LEU A 200 4.46 5.14 -10.15
CA LEU A 200 4.90 6.29 -9.36
C LEU A 200 5.69 7.32 -10.18
N THR A 201 5.72 7.18 -11.51
CA THR A 201 6.52 8.02 -12.42
C THR A 201 6.18 9.50 -12.31
N ALA A 202 4.91 9.85 -12.21
CA ALA A 202 4.43 11.24 -12.17
C ALA A 202 4.24 11.80 -10.75
N THR A 203 4.65 11.06 -9.71
CA THR A 203 4.39 11.42 -8.31
C THR A 203 5.16 12.68 -7.91
N LYS A 204 4.44 13.66 -7.37
CA LYS A 204 4.97 14.93 -6.85
C LYS A 204 4.84 14.99 -5.34
N ALA A 205 5.52 15.95 -4.71
CA ALA A 205 5.46 16.15 -3.25
C ALA A 205 4.02 16.33 -2.73
N ARG A 206 3.16 17.04 -3.47
CA ARG A 206 1.74 17.21 -3.11
C ARG A 206 0.95 15.91 -3.07
N ASP A 207 1.31 14.94 -3.92
CA ASP A 207 0.64 13.65 -4.01
C ASP A 207 1.02 12.77 -2.81
N VAL A 208 2.28 12.83 -2.42
CA VAL A 208 2.76 12.21 -1.17
C VAL A 208 2.04 12.80 0.04
N GLN A 209 1.92 14.12 0.09
CA GLN A 209 1.19 14.81 1.17
C GLN A 209 -0.29 14.39 1.20
N PHE A 210 -0.96 14.34 0.04
CA PHE A 210 -2.35 13.88 -0.06
C PHE A 210 -2.49 12.44 0.45
N ALA A 211 -1.64 11.51 -0.02
CA ALA A 211 -1.69 10.11 0.38
C ALA A 211 -1.31 9.90 1.85
N ALA A 212 -0.39 10.69 2.38
CA ALA A 212 0.09 10.55 3.76
C ALA A 212 -1.04 10.68 4.79
N TRP A 213 -1.98 11.59 4.59
CA TRP A 213 -3.09 11.80 5.53
C TRP A 213 -3.97 10.57 5.70
N PRO A 214 -4.63 10.02 4.66
CA PRO A 214 -5.48 8.84 4.81
C PRO A 214 -4.65 7.59 5.21
N ILE A 215 -3.43 7.46 4.70
CA ILE A 215 -2.56 6.34 5.06
C ILE A 215 -2.20 6.39 6.55
N LEU A 216 -1.77 7.51 7.08
CA LEU A 216 -1.43 7.64 8.49
C LEU A 216 -2.68 7.55 9.38
N ALA A 217 -3.82 8.11 8.94
CA ALA A 217 -5.10 7.98 9.64
C ALA A 217 -5.56 6.51 9.74
N GLY A 218 -5.19 5.65 8.82
CA GLY A 218 -5.43 4.21 8.90
C GLY A 218 -4.34 3.44 9.65
N LEU A 219 -3.08 3.74 9.38
CA LEU A 219 -1.91 3.04 9.90
C LEU A 219 -1.74 3.19 11.42
N VAL A 220 -1.81 4.44 11.90
CA VAL A 220 -1.56 4.74 13.32
C VAL A 220 -2.57 4.06 14.25
N PRO A 221 -3.91 4.14 14.00
CA PRO A 221 -4.86 3.41 14.83
C PRO A 221 -4.65 1.90 14.79
N LEU A 222 -4.33 1.30 13.64
CA LEU A 222 -4.05 -0.13 13.57
C LEU A 222 -2.79 -0.52 14.37
N TRP A 223 -1.75 0.30 14.37
CA TRP A 223 -0.57 0.08 15.18
C TRP A 223 -0.86 0.19 16.68
N LEU A 224 -1.69 1.14 17.08
CA LEU A 224 -2.12 1.29 18.47
C LEU A 224 -3.02 0.12 18.91
N LEU A 225 -3.87 -0.37 18.02
CA LEU A 225 -4.80 -1.47 18.27
C LEU A 225 -4.23 -2.85 17.95
N ARG A 226 -2.95 -2.96 17.57
CA ARG A 226 -2.31 -4.20 17.11
C ARG A 226 -2.51 -5.42 18.02
N TRP A 227 -2.58 -5.21 19.33
CA TRP A 227 -2.85 -6.28 20.28
C TRP A 227 -4.30 -6.75 20.21
N ARG A 228 -5.26 -5.84 19.92
CA ARG A 228 -6.69 -6.19 19.77
C ARG A 228 -6.94 -6.97 18.49
N VAL A 229 -6.13 -6.77 17.45
CA VAL A 229 -6.25 -7.53 16.20
C VAL A 229 -6.04 -9.02 16.43
N ASN A 230 -5.18 -9.43 17.38
CA ASN A 230 -5.07 -10.83 17.78
C ASN A 230 -6.41 -11.41 18.26
N LEU A 231 -7.27 -10.60 18.88
CA LEU A 231 -8.57 -11.06 19.39
C LEU A 231 -9.60 -11.27 18.27
N LEU A 232 -9.35 -10.82 17.05
CA LEU A 232 -10.15 -11.17 15.88
C LEU A 232 -9.81 -12.55 15.34
N THR A 233 -8.67 -13.12 15.71
CA THR A 233 -8.24 -14.45 15.26
C THR A 233 -8.80 -15.58 16.14
N VAL A 234 -9.27 -15.29 17.35
CA VAL A 234 -9.95 -16.24 18.23
C VAL A 234 -11.48 -16.25 18.00
N SER A 235 -12.20 -17.19 18.61
CA SER A 235 -13.66 -17.26 18.45
C SER A 235 -14.34 -15.99 19.00
N GLU A 236 -15.53 -15.67 18.48
CA GLU A 236 -16.25 -14.47 18.88
C GLU A 236 -16.67 -14.54 20.37
N THR A 237 -16.99 -15.72 20.86
CA THR A 237 -17.31 -15.98 22.26
C THR A 237 -16.13 -15.74 23.17
N GLU A 238 -14.94 -16.22 22.81
CA GLU A 238 -13.70 -15.98 23.56
C GLU A 238 -13.29 -14.50 23.54
N ALA A 239 -13.38 -13.83 22.40
CA ALA A 239 -13.07 -12.40 22.32
C ALA A 239 -14.03 -11.55 23.18
N ARG A 240 -15.31 -11.90 23.24
CA ARG A 240 -16.30 -11.24 24.10
C ARG A 240 -16.02 -11.47 25.58
N SER A 241 -15.64 -12.68 25.99
CA SER A 241 -15.26 -12.97 27.38
C SER A 241 -14.02 -12.19 27.83
N MET A 242 -13.16 -11.80 26.90
CA MET A 242 -12.02 -10.88 27.13
C MET A 242 -12.40 -9.38 27.10
N GLY A 243 -13.70 -9.05 27.05
CA GLY A 243 -14.21 -7.68 27.09
C GLY A 243 -14.08 -6.90 25.77
N VAL A 244 -13.86 -7.58 24.63
CA VAL A 244 -13.70 -6.92 23.34
C VAL A 244 -14.94 -7.09 22.46
N HIS A 245 -15.52 -5.96 22.05
CA HIS A 245 -16.59 -5.92 21.05
C HIS A 245 -16.03 -6.12 19.64
N THR A 246 -15.98 -7.35 19.17
CA THR A 246 -15.44 -7.74 17.86
C THR A 246 -16.09 -6.98 16.70
N GLY A 247 -17.39 -6.71 16.77
CA GLY A 247 -18.11 -5.93 15.75
C GLY A 247 -17.55 -4.51 15.59
N ARG A 248 -17.33 -3.76 16.68
CA ARG A 248 -16.72 -2.41 16.63
C ARG A 248 -15.30 -2.46 16.13
N LEU A 249 -14.53 -3.44 16.57
CA LEU A 249 -13.15 -3.60 16.13
C LEU A 249 -13.05 -3.91 14.63
N ARG A 250 -13.94 -4.74 14.08
CA ARG A 250 -14.03 -5.00 12.63
C ARG A 250 -14.31 -3.73 11.85
N VAL A 251 -15.23 -2.88 12.30
CA VAL A 251 -15.49 -1.58 11.65
C VAL A 251 -14.24 -0.72 11.61
N VAL A 252 -13.52 -0.60 12.72
CA VAL A 252 -12.27 0.17 12.77
C VAL A 252 -11.23 -0.40 11.81
N VAL A 253 -11.04 -1.73 11.78
CA VAL A 253 -10.11 -2.37 10.86
C VAL A 253 -10.49 -2.09 9.40
N VAL A 254 -11.79 -2.22 9.06
CA VAL A 254 -12.27 -1.92 7.69
C VAL A 254 -12.01 -0.48 7.32
N LEU A 255 -12.38 0.48 8.18
CA LEU A 255 -12.16 1.91 7.92
C LEU A 255 -10.67 2.22 7.73
N CYS A 256 -9.81 1.74 8.63
CA CYS A 256 -8.37 1.95 8.55
C CYS A 256 -7.78 1.34 7.27
N ALA A 257 -8.11 0.10 6.96
CA ALA A 257 -7.64 -0.58 5.75
C ALA A 257 -8.13 0.11 4.48
N THR A 258 -9.38 0.57 4.46
CA THR A 258 -9.96 1.31 3.32
C THR A 258 -9.25 2.64 3.09
N LEU A 259 -9.01 3.42 4.15
CA LEU A 259 -8.26 4.69 4.04
C LEU A 259 -6.85 4.46 3.49
N MET A 260 -6.16 3.44 3.98
CA MET A 260 -4.83 3.07 3.48
C MET A 260 -4.86 2.63 2.02
N THR A 261 -5.79 1.75 1.65
CA THR A 261 -5.87 1.22 0.27
C THR A 261 -6.32 2.30 -0.71
N ALA A 262 -7.40 3.01 -0.42
CA ALA A 262 -7.91 4.08 -1.30
C ALA A 262 -6.90 5.23 -1.43
N GLY A 263 -6.25 5.65 -0.33
CA GLY A 263 -5.20 6.67 -0.36
C GLY A 263 -3.97 6.25 -1.16
N SER A 264 -3.59 4.97 -1.09
CA SER A 264 -2.50 4.41 -1.90
C SER A 264 -2.87 4.41 -3.38
N VAL A 265 -4.00 3.79 -3.74
CA VAL A 265 -4.43 3.64 -5.14
C VAL A 265 -4.65 5.00 -5.82
N ALA A 266 -5.17 5.99 -5.10
CA ALA A 266 -5.41 7.34 -5.63
C ALA A 266 -4.15 8.04 -6.17
N VAL A 267 -2.97 7.70 -5.67
CA VAL A 267 -1.69 8.32 -6.11
C VAL A 267 -0.79 7.38 -6.90
N SER A 268 -0.93 6.07 -6.72
CA SER A 268 -0.06 5.07 -7.37
C SER A 268 -0.75 4.27 -8.46
N GLY A 269 -2.08 4.43 -8.65
CA GLY A 269 -2.86 3.47 -9.42
C GLY A 269 -2.94 2.11 -8.72
N MET A 270 -3.42 1.09 -9.44
CA MET A 270 -3.64 -0.23 -8.83
C MET A 270 -2.34 -1.02 -8.73
N ILE A 271 -1.90 -1.31 -7.50
CA ILE A 271 -0.75 -2.17 -7.20
C ILE A 271 -1.24 -3.38 -6.41
N GLY A 272 -1.27 -4.53 -7.05
CA GLY A 272 -1.69 -5.78 -6.44
C GLY A 272 -0.54 -6.52 -5.71
N TRP A 273 -0.87 -7.67 -5.09
CA TRP A 273 0.03 -8.64 -4.49
C TRP A 273 0.74 -8.22 -3.20
N VAL A 274 1.10 -6.94 -3.02
CA VAL A 274 1.84 -6.44 -1.84
C VAL A 274 1.14 -6.83 -0.55
N GLY A 275 -0.16 -6.53 -0.45
CA GLY A 275 -0.95 -6.82 0.76
C GLY A 275 -1.28 -8.29 0.96
N LEU A 276 -1.06 -9.14 -0.05
CA LEU A 276 -1.24 -10.59 0.05
C LEU A 276 0.06 -11.27 0.49
N VAL A 277 1.15 -10.98 -0.21
CA VAL A 277 2.42 -11.70 -0.12
C VAL A 277 3.27 -11.24 1.08
N ILE A 278 3.37 -9.94 1.29
CA ILE A 278 4.27 -9.40 2.32
C ILE A 278 3.88 -9.79 3.75
N PRO A 279 2.60 -9.79 4.16
CA PRO A 279 2.22 -10.29 5.48
C PRO A 279 2.56 -11.78 5.69
N HIS A 280 2.60 -12.56 4.62
CA HIS A 280 3.01 -13.96 4.70
C HIS A 280 4.50 -14.08 5.07
N PHE A 281 5.38 -13.35 4.39
CA PHE A 281 6.79 -13.26 4.78
C PHE A 281 6.96 -12.72 6.20
N GLY A 282 6.15 -11.72 6.57
CA GLY A 282 6.11 -11.22 7.94
C GLY A 282 5.83 -12.33 8.96
N ARG A 283 4.86 -13.23 8.68
CA ARG A 283 4.55 -14.37 9.55
C ARG A 283 5.69 -15.38 9.65
N MET A 284 6.39 -15.65 8.56
CA MET A 284 7.53 -16.56 8.58
C MET A 284 8.68 -16.03 9.47
N ILE A 285 8.90 -14.73 9.49
CA ILE A 285 10.02 -14.12 10.22
C ILE A 285 9.64 -13.76 11.66
N PHE A 286 8.45 -13.17 11.88
CA PHE A 286 8.02 -12.59 13.15
C PHE A 286 6.95 -13.41 13.88
N GLY A 287 6.40 -14.46 13.24
CA GLY A 287 5.33 -15.29 13.77
C GLY A 287 3.95 -14.65 13.58
N GLN A 288 2.93 -15.27 14.20
CA GLN A 288 1.51 -14.91 14.00
C GLN A 288 1.00 -13.82 14.96
N ASP A 289 1.80 -13.35 15.92
CA ASP A 289 1.41 -12.30 16.87
C ASP A 289 1.33 -10.93 16.16
N TYR A 290 0.12 -10.39 16.02
CA TYR A 290 -0.14 -9.10 15.35
C TYR A 290 0.53 -7.90 16.02
N ARG A 291 0.93 -8.00 17.30
CA ARG A 291 1.77 -6.98 17.97
C ARG A 291 3.09 -6.75 17.24
N LYS A 292 3.64 -7.82 16.66
CA LYS A 292 4.89 -7.83 15.91
C LYS A 292 4.65 -7.82 14.40
N LEU A 293 3.65 -8.58 13.96
CA LEU A 293 3.36 -8.79 12.56
C LEU A 293 2.92 -7.51 11.83
N LEU A 294 2.04 -6.68 12.43
CA LEU A 294 1.59 -5.45 11.79
C LEU A 294 2.74 -4.46 11.52
N PRO A 295 3.57 -4.06 12.52
CA PRO A 295 4.70 -3.17 12.23
C PRO A 295 5.77 -3.82 11.35
N ALA A 296 5.99 -5.12 11.44
CA ALA A 296 6.91 -5.83 10.56
C ALA A 296 6.40 -5.82 9.10
N SER A 297 5.11 -6.08 8.89
CA SER A 297 4.50 -6.03 7.55
C SER A 297 4.58 -4.62 6.96
N SER A 298 4.38 -3.57 7.75
CA SER A 298 4.53 -2.19 7.28
C SER A 298 5.94 -1.92 6.73
N LEU A 299 6.97 -2.27 7.49
CA LEU A 299 8.36 -2.05 7.07
C LEU A 299 8.75 -2.93 5.89
N LEU A 300 8.35 -4.22 5.91
CA LEU A 300 8.60 -5.13 4.78
C LEU A 300 7.91 -4.66 3.51
N GLY A 301 6.67 -4.18 3.60
CA GLY A 301 5.92 -3.65 2.47
C GLY A 301 6.59 -2.39 1.89
N ALA A 302 7.07 -1.49 2.74
CA ALA A 302 7.82 -0.32 2.31
C ALA A 302 9.10 -0.72 1.56
N VAL A 303 9.91 -1.61 2.15
CA VAL A 303 11.13 -2.12 1.52
C VAL A 303 10.83 -2.78 0.18
N PHE A 304 9.84 -3.66 0.15
CA PHE A 304 9.47 -4.38 -1.07
C PHE A 304 9.09 -3.43 -2.21
N LEU A 305 8.21 -2.47 -1.93
CA LEU A 305 7.72 -1.59 -3.01
C LEU A 305 8.79 -0.58 -3.46
N MET A 306 9.69 -0.13 -2.58
CA MET A 306 10.85 0.66 -2.99
C MET A 306 11.78 -0.13 -3.92
N VAL A 307 12.08 -1.40 -3.60
CA VAL A 307 12.89 -2.25 -4.47
C VAL A 307 12.22 -2.51 -5.82
N VAL A 308 10.91 -2.77 -5.82
CA VAL A 308 10.14 -2.95 -7.07
C VAL A 308 10.14 -1.66 -7.90
N ASP A 309 10.01 -0.48 -7.26
CA ASP A 309 10.09 0.81 -7.96
C ASP A 309 11.50 1.07 -8.53
N ASP A 310 12.56 0.69 -7.80
CA ASP A 310 13.93 0.77 -8.30
C ASP A 310 14.12 -0.10 -9.56
N LEU A 311 13.58 -1.31 -9.56
CA LEU A 311 13.59 -2.19 -10.74
C LEU A 311 12.76 -1.60 -11.89
N ALA A 312 11.57 -1.05 -11.60
CA ALA A 312 10.67 -0.44 -12.59
C ALA A 312 11.34 0.62 -13.45
N ARG A 313 12.24 1.40 -12.85
CA ARG A 313 12.93 2.54 -13.52
C ARG A 313 14.29 2.22 -14.10
N THR A 314 14.83 0.99 -13.86
CA THR A 314 16.18 0.64 -14.29
C THR A 314 16.26 -0.47 -15.32
N VAL A 315 15.30 -1.40 -15.33
CA VAL A 315 15.35 -2.62 -16.14
C VAL A 315 15.16 -2.32 -17.64
N THR A 316 14.29 -1.36 -17.97
CA THR A 316 13.99 -1.02 -19.37
C THR A 316 14.09 0.48 -19.64
N THR A 317 14.17 0.85 -20.93
CA THR A 317 14.19 2.27 -21.35
C THR A 317 12.86 2.99 -21.09
N SER A 318 11.74 2.30 -21.20
CA SER A 318 10.43 2.75 -20.71
C SER A 318 10.21 2.19 -19.31
N GLU A 319 9.62 2.98 -18.39
CA GLU A 319 9.33 2.49 -17.04
C GLU A 319 8.25 1.41 -17.07
N ILE A 320 8.51 0.30 -16.38
CA ILE A 320 7.54 -0.79 -16.26
C ILE A 320 6.51 -0.42 -15.20
N PRO A 321 5.19 -0.51 -15.47
CA PRO A 321 4.17 -0.32 -14.45
C PRO A 321 4.37 -1.25 -13.24
N LEU A 322 4.19 -0.71 -12.03
CA LEU A 322 4.45 -1.43 -10.78
C LEU A 322 3.52 -2.65 -10.62
N GLY A 323 2.26 -2.55 -11.06
CA GLY A 323 1.32 -3.66 -11.00
C GLY A 323 1.77 -4.87 -11.81
N ILE A 324 2.48 -4.66 -12.92
CA ILE A 324 3.08 -5.75 -13.72
C ILE A 324 4.19 -6.43 -12.91
N LEU A 325 5.14 -5.65 -12.38
CA LEU A 325 6.28 -6.21 -11.64
C LEU A 325 5.84 -6.91 -10.36
N THR A 326 4.91 -6.32 -9.60
CA THR A 326 4.39 -6.97 -8.40
C THR A 326 3.65 -8.26 -8.71
N SER A 327 3.00 -8.38 -9.89
CA SER A 327 2.35 -9.60 -10.34
C SER A 327 3.36 -10.67 -10.73
N PHE A 328 4.43 -10.32 -11.42
CA PHE A 328 5.50 -11.26 -11.78
C PHE A 328 6.23 -11.84 -10.56
N VAL A 329 6.35 -11.08 -9.48
CA VAL A 329 6.93 -11.56 -8.23
C VAL A 329 5.87 -12.27 -7.38
N GLY A 330 4.69 -11.67 -7.26
CA GLY A 330 3.65 -12.13 -6.34
C GLY A 330 3.03 -13.47 -6.72
N ALA A 331 2.69 -13.68 -8.00
CA ALA A 331 2.02 -14.89 -8.44
C ALA A 331 2.87 -16.16 -8.27
N PRO A 332 4.17 -16.20 -8.67
CA PRO A 332 5.02 -17.36 -8.41
C PRO A 332 5.25 -17.64 -6.92
N VAL A 333 5.45 -16.58 -6.13
CA VAL A 333 5.61 -16.73 -4.68
C VAL A 333 4.35 -17.33 -4.07
N PHE A 334 3.18 -16.87 -4.47
CA PHE A 334 1.91 -17.37 -3.98
C PHE A 334 1.66 -18.82 -4.38
N LEU A 335 1.99 -19.19 -5.61
CA LEU A 335 1.94 -20.58 -6.07
C LEU A 335 2.86 -21.48 -5.22
N TYR A 336 4.08 -21.06 -4.99
CA TYR A 336 5.02 -21.77 -4.10
C TYR A 336 4.43 -21.97 -2.70
N LEU A 337 3.79 -20.94 -2.13
CA LEU A 337 3.18 -21.00 -0.80
C LEU A 337 2.01 -21.98 -0.73
N ILE A 338 1.19 -22.06 -1.78
CA ILE A 338 0.09 -23.03 -1.86
C ILE A 338 0.66 -24.45 -1.89
N LEU A 339 1.68 -24.69 -2.72
CA LEU A 339 2.28 -26.01 -2.88
C LEU A 339 3.04 -26.45 -1.62
N SER A 340 3.74 -25.53 -0.94
CA SER A 340 4.50 -25.82 0.27
C SER A 340 3.63 -25.94 1.53
N GLY A 341 2.48 -25.28 1.57
CA GLY A 341 1.54 -25.32 2.72
C GLY A 341 0.78 -26.63 2.86
N GLY A 342 0.74 -27.47 1.83
CA GLY A 342 0.12 -28.81 1.88
C GLY A 342 0.85 -29.80 2.77
N THR A 343 2.14 -29.59 3.01
CA THR A 343 2.99 -30.52 3.79
C THR A 343 2.96 -30.31 5.31
N GLN A 344 2.34 -29.23 5.81
CA GLN A 344 2.29 -28.94 7.26
C GLN A 344 0.98 -29.34 7.97
N ARG A 345 0.07 -30.02 7.30
CA ARG A 345 -1.25 -30.43 7.89
C ARG A 345 -1.33 -31.89 8.33
N GLU A 346 -0.23 -32.64 8.30
CA GLU A 346 -0.22 -34.07 8.70
C GLU A 346 0.69 -34.37 9.92
N HIS A 347 0.84 -33.43 10.85
CA HIS A 347 1.45 -33.77 12.16
C HIS A 347 0.73 -33.10 13.31
#